data_1bd524e805bbcc1f40e5523af261342c
#
_entry.id   1bd524e805bbcc1f40e5523af261342c
#
_cell.length_a   1.000
_cell.length_b   1.000
_cell.length_c   1.000
_cell.angle_alpha   90.00
_cell.angle_beta   90.00
_cell.angle_gamma   90.00
#
_symmetry.space_group_name_H-M   'P 1'
#
loop_
_entity.id
_entity.type
_entity.pdbx_description
1 polymer ?
#
loop_
_entity_poly.entity_id
_entity_poly.type
_entity_poly.pdbx_seq_one_letter_code
_entity_poly.pdbx_strand_id
1 'polypeptide(L)'
;MKNVLFSISFLALTMSLASSPMSALPAVGGGVVPLKEYPAPDRSHIPAFPGADGAGKYTSGGAGGKVLVVRSLKDDGSEGTLRWAIRKKGPRTIVFAVSGIIELTEPLKIHNGDVTIAGQTAPGDGICLKNYTFNIQADNVIVRFIRSRMGADAKRKGDDAMNAFQNHRNIIIDHCSMSWSTDECATFYDNSNFTLQWCIISESLANSIHEKGAHGYGGIWGGQTASFHHNLLANHTNRTPRLCGSRYTGKPEEEKVDLFNNVIYNYGSAGAYAGEGGSYNFLNNYYKPGPFTATKSSYKRLFTAYADDGKNNNVKGVHGVFYFNGNYMDPTCSSLTDKQRQDMMKVNKDNTVGLVVSGKFAPKSELLSDKPFEIAERSTLQPAWDAFESVLAYAGASYRRDSYDCRIVDETRKGIYSYTGSHGSSLGIIDQPSDVGGWPEYKTAEVPADSDADGMPDAWEKEHGLDPEDASDSAGYNLSAEYTNLEVYMNGLVNHLYPQK
;
A
#
# COMPACT_ATOMS: atom_id res chain seq x y z
N MET A 1 -43.43 44.77 -15.99
CA MET A 1 -44.57 44.12 -16.68
C MET A 1 -44.20 42.68 -17.01
N LYS A 2 -45.06 41.79 -16.56
CA LYS A 2 -45.13 40.34 -16.82
C LYS A 2 -44.03 39.43 -16.26
N ASN A 3 -44.31 38.94 -15.05
CA ASN A 3 -43.79 37.71 -14.48
C ASN A 3 -44.26 36.50 -15.30
N VAL A 4 -43.34 35.56 -15.57
CA VAL A 4 -43.69 34.20 -16.01
C VAL A 4 -43.15 33.23 -14.98
N LEU A 5 -44.04 32.67 -14.16
CA LEU A 5 -43.81 31.52 -13.30
C LEU A 5 -43.79 30.25 -14.16
N PHE A 6 -42.73 29.48 -14.07
CA PHE A 6 -42.73 28.05 -14.51
C PHE A 6 -42.98 27.15 -13.32
N SER A 7 -44.17 26.55 -13.32
CA SER A 7 -44.51 25.46 -12.41
C SER A 7 -43.92 24.15 -12.93
N ILE A 8 -43.07 23.50 -12.11
CA ILE A 8 -42.59 22.13 -12.37
C ILE A 8 -43.50 21.19 -11.58
N SER A 9 -44.33 20.42 -12.30
CA SER A 9 -45.15 19.35 -11.73
C SER A 9 -44.31 18.09 -11.52
N PHE A 10 -44.19 17.67 -10.27
CA PHE A 10 -43.67 16.35 -9.91
C PHE A 10 -44.72 15.28 -10.19
N LEU A 11 -44.44 14.40 -11.15
CA LEU A 11 -45.24 13.19 -11.38
C LEU A 11 -44.69 12.07 -10.50
N ALA A 12 -45.38 11.74 -9.42
CA ALA A 12 -45.07 10.60 -8.57
C ALA A 12 -45.58 9.32 -9.25
N LEU A 13 -44.66 8.49 -9.72
CA LEU A 13 -44.97 7.18 -10.25
C LEU A 13 -44.99 6.17 -9.10
N THR A 14 -46.18 5.80 -8.62
CA THR A 14 -46.37 4.70 -7.64
C THR A 14 -46.31 3.37 -8.36
N MET A 15 -45.19 2.65 -8.22
CA MET A 15 -45.14 1.22 -8.61
C MET A 15 -45.77 0.39 -7.50
N SER A 16 -46.91 -0.21 -7.80
CA SER A 16 -47.54 -1.26 -6.97
C SER A 16 -46.79 -2.57 -7.16
N LEU A 17 -46.13 -3.04 -6.12
CA LEU A 17 -45.55 -4.39 -6.06
C LEU A 17 -46.69 -5.40 -5.88
N ALA A 18 -47.03 -6.11 -6.92
CA ALA A 18 -47.86 -7.29 -6.84
C ALA A 18 -47.05 -8.44 -6.23
N SER A 19 -47.38 -8.84 -5.01
CA SER A 19 -46.83 -10.03 -4.36
C SER A 19 -47.45 -11.28 -5.02
N SER A 20 -46.67 -11.99 -5.81
CA SER A 20 -46.96 -13.35 -6.23
C SER A 20 -46.72 -14.32 -5.08
N PRO A 21 -47.56 -15.30 -4.82
CA PRO A 21 -47.33 -16.28 -3.78
C PRO A 21 -46.14 -17.18 -4.17
N MET A 22 -45.14 -17.21 -3.31
CA MET A 22 -43.99 -18.10 -3.41
C MET A 22 -44.50 -19.54 -3.22
N SER A 23 -44.53 -20.32 -4.29
CA SER A 23 -44.78 -21.77 -4.20
C SER A 23 -43.61 -22.42 -3.47
N ALA A 24 -43.92 -23.09 -2.36
CA ALA A 24 -42.93 -23.86 -1.62
C ALA A 24 -42.34 -24.94 -2.53
N LEU A 25 -41.05 -24.88 -2.80
CA LEU A 25 -40.32 -25.96 -3.41
C LEU A 25 -40.31 -27.17 -2.45
N PRO A 26 -40.46 -28.41 -2.95
CA PRO A 26 -40.37 -29.57 -2.10
C PRO A 26 -38.99 -29.70 -1.50
N ALA A 27 -38.90 -30.00 -0.20
CA ALA A 27 -37.66 -30.30 0.48
C ALA A 27 -37.01 -31.51 -0.21
N VAL A 28 -36.02 -31.26 -1.02
CA VAL A 28 -35.14 -32.32 -1.56
C VAL A 28 -34.28 -32.72 -0.34
N GLY A 29 -34.41 -33.96 0.08
CA GLY A 29 -33.49 -34.58 1.05
C GLY A 29 -32.08 -34.54 0.46
N GLY A 30 -31.34 -33.49 0.81
CA GLY A 30 -29.99 -33.32 0.35
C GLY A 30 -29.04 -34.19 1.16
N GLY A 31 -28.65 -35.33 0.58
CA GLY A 31 -27.40 -35.92 0.98
C GLY A 31 -26.31 -34.90 0.66
N VAL A 32 -25.51 -34.54 1.67
CA VAL A 32 -24.32 -33.67 1.50
C VAL A 32 -23.44 -34.37 0.45
N VAL A 33 -23.33 -33.77 -0.73
CA VAL A 33 -22.36 -34.21 -1.73
C VAL A 33 -21.00 -33.88 -1.18
N PRO A 34 -20.11 -34.85 -0.93
CA PRO A 34 -18.78 -34.54 -0.41
C PRO A 34 -18.09 -33.53 -1.32
N LEU A 35 -17.51 -32.49 -0.74
CA LEU A 35 -16.70 -31.53 -1.49
C LEU A 35 -15.55 -32.28 -2.17
N LYS A 36 -15.25 -31.87 -3.39
CA LYS A 36 -14.08 -32.37 -4.12
C LYS A 36 -12.83 -31.87 -3.41
N GLU A 37 -11.94 -32.76 -3.03
CA GLU A 37 -10.62 -32.40 -2.53
C GLU A 37 -9.64 -32.33 -3.70
N TYR A 38 -8.96 -31.20 -3.84
CA TYR A 38 -7.86 -31.03 -4.78
C TYR A 38 -6.53 -31.29 -4.06
N PRO A 39 -5.51 -31.86 -4.73
CA PRO A 39 -4.18 -31.98 -4.16
C PRO A 39 -3.55 -30.60 -3.92
N ALA A 40 -2.77 -30.47 -2.88
CA ALA A 40 -2.01 -29.23 -2.61
C ALA A 40 -1.14 -28.88 -3.83
N PRO A 41 -1.28 -27.64 -4.40
CA PRO A 41 -0.56 -27.24 -5.60
C PRO A 41 0.89 -26.86 -5.32
N ASP A 42 1.70 -26.85 -6.38
CA ASP A 42 2.98 -26.13 -6.34
C ASP A 42 2.71 -24.62 -6.33
N ARG A 43 3.06 -23.95 -5.24
CA ARG A 43 2.81 -22.51 -5.01
C ARG A 43 3.75 -21.58 -5.79
N SER A 44 4.79 -22.11 -6.43
CA SER A 44 5.84 -21.32 -7.08
C SER A 44 5.33 -20.40 -8.21
N HIS A 45 4.16 -20.73 -8.78
CA HIS A 45 3.54 -20.01 -9.89
C HIS A 45 2.10 -19.55 -9.60
N ILE A 46 1.64 -19.72 -8.35
CA ILE A 46 0.32 -19.25 -7.93
C ILE A 46 0.49 -17.87 -7.28
N PRO A 47 -0.24 -16.84 -7.73
CA PRO A 47 -0.20 -15.54 -7.07
C PRO A 47 -0.53 -15.64 -5.59
N ALA A 48 0.07 -14.76 -4.77
CA ALA A 48 -0.17 -14.69 -3.32
C ALA A 48 -1.67 -14.62 -2.98
N PHE A 49 -2.44 -13.96 -3.82
CA PHE A 49 -3.90 -13.82 -3.80
C PHE A 49 -4.38 -13.29 -5.14
N PRO A 50 -5.67 -13.40 -5.50
CA PRO A 50 -6.22 -12.72 -6.67
C PRO A 50 -5.95 -11.20 -6.61
N GLY A 51 -5.31 -10.65 -7.65
CA GLY A 51 -4.90 -9.24 -7.69
C GLY A 51 -3.46 -8.96 -7.22
N ALA A 52 -2.71 -9.96 -6.76
CA ALA A 52 -1.26 -9.82 -6.56
C ALA A 52 -0.54 -9.64 -7.89
N ASP A 53 0.36 -8.64 -7.99
CA ASP A 53 1.13 -8.34 -9.20
C ASP A 53 2.57 -7.93 -8.87
N GLY A 54 3.41 -7.77 -9.89
CA GLY A 54 4.80 -7.36 -9.73
C GLY A 54 5.73 -8.45 -9.19
N ALA A 55 6.89 -8.05 -8.73
CA ALA A 55 8.00 -8.95 -8.39
C ALA A 55 7.71 -9.89 -7.21
N GLY A 56 6.92 -9.45 -6.23
CA GLY A 56 6.50 -10.25 -5.06
C GLY A 56 5.25 -11.10 -5.29
N LYS A 57 4.73 -11.16 -6.51
CA LYS A 57 3.45 -11.78 -6.88
C LYS A 57 3.30 -13.21 -6.37
N TYR A 58 4.36 -14.00 -6.34
CA TYR A 58 4.33 -15.42 -6.01
C TYR A 58 4.74 -15.71 -4.55
N THR A 59 4.68 -14.73 -3.69
CA THR A 59 4.89 -14.91 -2.24
C THR A 59 3.80 -15.82 -1.68
N SER A 60 4.17 -16.93 -1.03
CA SER A 60 3.22 -17.89 -0.46
C SER A 60 2.78 -17.56 0.96
N GLY A 61 3.58 -16.75 1.68
CA GLY A 61 3.28 -16.37 3.06
C GLY A 61 3.09 -17.58 3.97
N GLY A 62 2.01 -17.57 4.74
CA GLY A 62 1.66 -18.63 5.70
C GLY A 62 0.68 -19.68 5.17
N ALA A 63 0.47 -19.77 3.85
CA ALA A 63 -0.53 -20.64 3.23
C ALA A 63 -0.40 -22.11 3.71
N GLY A 64 -1.52 -22.73 4.09
CA GLY A 64 -1.57 -24.10 4.60
C GLY A 64 -0.90 -24.33 5.97
N GLY A 65 -0.44 -23.26 6.62
CA GLY A 65 0.14 -23.29 7.94
C GLY A 65 -0.89 -23.14 9.07
N LYS A 66 -0.40 -22.95 10.31
CA LYS A 66 -1.26 -22.73 11.48
C LYS A 66 -2.03 -21.42 11.38
N VAL A 67 -3.27 -21.42 11.79
CA VAL A 67 -4.05 -20.21 11.98
C VAL A 67 -3.85 -19.69 13.41
N LEU A 68 -3.57 -18.39 13.53
CA LEU A 68 -3.37 -17.70 14.81
C LEU A 68 -4.35 -16.52 14.90
N VAL A 69 -5.30 -16.63 15.79
CA VAL A 69 -6.35 -15.63 15.95
C VAL A 69 -5.94 -14.57 16.97
N VAL A 70 -5.86 -13.32 16.54
CA VAL A 70 -5.62 -12.16 17.41
C VAL A 70 -6.95 -11.73 18.04
N ARG A 71 -7.02 -11.84 19.38
CA ARG A 71 -8.22 -11.54 20.19
C ARG A 71 -8.02 -10.36 21.15
N SER A 72 -6.82 -9.76 21.16
CA SER A 72 -6.48 -8.67 22.09
C SER A 72 -5.71 -7.56 21.38
N LEU A 73 -6.06 -6.31 21.71
CA LEU A 73 -5.34 -5.10 21.26
C LEU A 73 -4.10 -4.80 22.12
N LYS A 74 -3.81 -5.58 23.16
CA LYS A 74 -2.61 -5.42 23.97
C LYS A 74 -1.36 -5.75 23.15
N ASP A 75 -0.23 -5.17 23.58
CA ASP A 75 1.09 -5.41 22.97
C ASP A 75 2.08 -6.05 23.98
N ASP A 76 1.59 -6.84 24.92
CA ASP A 76 2.39 -7.47 25.98
C ASP A 76 3.00 -8.83 25.60
N GLY A 77 2.73 -9.33 24.39
CA GLY A 77 3.23 -10.62 23.91
C GLY A 77 2.53 -11.85 24.50
N SER A 78 1.46 -11.65 25.27
CA SER A 78 0.61 -12.75 25.75
C SER A 78 -0.16 -13.40 24.60
N GLU A 79 -0.62 -14.62 24.81
CA GLU A 79 -1.40 -15.36 23.81
C GLU A 79 -2.63 -14.56 23.35
N GLY A 80 -2.89 -14.60 22.04
CA GLY A 80 -3.97 -13.84 21.43
C GLY A 80 -3.62 -12.38 21.11
N THR A 81 -2.38 -11.91 21.36
CA THR A 81 -1.89 -10.61 20.89
C THR A 81 -1.19 -10.72 19.54
N LEU A 82 -1.16 -9.62 18.75
CA LEU A 82 -0.45 -9.62 17.48
C LEU A 82 1.05 -9.91 17.65
N ARG A 83 1.70 -9.36 18.68
CA ARG A 83 3.11 -9.61 18.98
C ARG A 83 3.40 -11.08 19.26
N TRP A 84 2.52 -11.76 20.00
CA TRP A 84 2.62 -13.18 20.23
C TRP A 84 2.53 -13.99 18.93
N ALA A 85 1.55 -13.69 18.08
CA ALA A 85 1.34 -14.39 16.81
C ALA A 85 2.53 -14.21 15.85
N ILE A 86 3.07 -13.00 15.74
CA ILE A 86 4.23 -12.68 14.89
C ILE A 86 5.49 -13.44 15.36
N ARG A 87 5.68 -13.61 16.67
CA ARG A 87 6.84 -14.33 17.25
C ARG A 87 6.82 -15.85 17.05
N LYS A 88 5.70 -16.43 16.64
CA LYS A 88 5.63 -17.88 16.36
C LYS A 88 6.48 -18.24 15.16
N LYS A 89 6.92 -19.50 15.10
CA LYS A 89 7.75 -20.06 14.01
C LYS A 89 6.93 -20.98 13.13
N GLY A 90 7.39 -21.15 11.90
CA GLY A 90 6.78 -21.98 10.87
C GLY A 90 5.64 -21.28 10.13
N PRO A 91 5.13 -21.90 9.06
CA PRO A 91 4.06 -21.35 8.25
C PRO A 91 2.82 -21.04 9.10
N ARG A 92 2.30 -19.80 8.97
CA ARG A 92 1.14 -19.37 9.75
C ARG A 92 0.41 -18.21 9.11
N THR A 93 -0.91 -18.22 9.22
CA THR A 93 -1.80 -17.12 8.87
C THR A 93 -2.32 -16.47 10.15
N ILE A 94 -2.16 -15.16 10.27
CA ILE A 94 -2.63 -14.35 11.41
C ILE A 94 -3.92 -13.66 10.99
N VAL A 95 -5.01 -14.00 11.65
CA VAL A 95 -6.34 -13.42 11.47
C VAL A 95 -6.76 -12.67 12.73
N PHE A 96 -7.78 -11.82 12.63
CA PHE A 96 -8.18 -10.93 13.72
C PHE A 96 -9.66 -11.13 14.08
N ALA A 97 -9.92 -11.40 15.35
CA ALA A 97 -11.23 -11.38 15.98
C ALA A 97 -11.41 -10.12 16.86
N VAL A 98 -10.67 -9.06 16.56
CA VAL A 98 -10.72 -7.77 17.27
C VAL A 98 -10.39 -6.66 16.27
N SER A 99 -10.92 -5.47 16.47
CA SER A 99 -10.54 -4.26 15.73
C SER A 99 -10.21 -3.11 16.67
N GLY A 100 -9.35 -2.21 16.24
CA GLY A 100 -8.94 -1.05 17.03
C GLY A 100 -7.47 -0.71 16.88
N ILE A 101 -6.98 0.09 17.83
CA ILE A 101 -5.59 0.53 17.89
C ILE A 101 -4.80 -0.43 18.80
N ILE A 102 -3.71 -0.97 18.25
CA ILE A 102 -2.68 -1.66 19.03
C ILE A 102 -1.59 -0.63 19.33
N GLU A 103 -1.54 -0.17 20.58
CA GLU A 103 -0.48 0.73 21.04
C GLU A 103 0.80 -0.08 21.31
N LEU A 104 1.72 -0.03 20.36
CA LEU A 104 2.98 -0.74 20.44
C LEU A 104 3.83 -0.21 21.60
N THR A 105 4.47 -1.08 22.34
CA THR A 105 5.37 -0.77 23.47
C THR A 105 6.84 -0.72 23.04
N GLU A 106 7.14 -1.34 21.90
CA GLU A 106 8.45 -1.38 21.24
C GLU A 106 8.26 -1.65 19.74
N PRO A 107 9.27 -1.51 18.89
CA PRO A 107 9.18 -1.89 17.48
C PRO A 107 8.60 -3.29 17.28
N LEU A 108 7.61 -3.41 16.42
CA LEU A 108 7.00 -4.68 16.06
C LEU A 108 7.79 -5.31 14.93
N LYS A 109 8.47 -6.43 15.18
CA LYS A 109 9.41 -7.04 14.24
C LYS A 109 8.99 -8.45 13.84
N ILE A 110 8.91 -8.70 12.53
CA ILE A 110 8.76 -10.06 11.99
C ILE A 110 10.15 -10.64 11.78
N HIS A 111 10.59 -11.52 12.68
CA HIS A 111 11.85 -12.27 12.56
C HIS A 111 11.67 -13.69 12.01
N ASN A 112 10.45 -14.19 11.99
CA ASN A 112 10.13 -15.51 11.48
C ASN A 112 9.26 -15.35 10.25
N GLY A 113 9.74 -15.82 9.12
CA GLY A 113 9.04 -15.77 7.84
C GLY A 113 7.89 -16.78 7.73
N ASP A 114 7.50 -17.08 6.50
CA ASP A 114 6.36 -17.94 6.17
C ASP A 114 5.10 -17.48 6.90
N VAL A 115 4.77 -16.19 6.77
CA VAL A 115 3.66 -15.57 7.49
C VAL A 115 2.77 -14.72 6.59
N THR A 116 1.46 -14.88 6.76
CA THR A 116 0.43 -13.98 6.23
C THR A 116 -0.24 -13.24 7.39
N ILE A 117 -0.29 -11.89 7.31
CA ILE A 117 -1.05 -11.04 8.23
C ILE A 117 -2.26 -10.51 7.47
N ALA A 118 -3.43 -11.03 7.80
CA ALA A 118 -4.69 -10.80 7.08
C ALA A 118 -5.56 -9.76 7.81
N GLY A 119 -5.19 -8.47 7.73
CA GLY A 119 -5.93 -7.38 8.40
C GLY A 119 -7.38 -7.24 7.95
N GLN A 120 -7.75 -7.73 6.76
CA GLN A 120 -9.13 -7.72 6.27
C GLN A 120 -10.09 -8.61 7.05
N THR A 121 -9.57 -9.55 7.86
CA THR A 121 -10.41 -10.41 8.70
C THR A 121 -10.88 -9.70 9.99
N ALA A 122 -10.26 -8.57 10.34
CA ALA A 122 -10.65 -7.81 11.52
C ALA A 122 -12.09 -7.29 11.41
N PRO A 123 -12.91 -7.46 12.45
CA PRO A 123 -14.27 -6.94 12.47
C PRO A 123 -14.28 -5.40 12.51
N GLY A 124 -15.37 -4.77 12.04
CA GLY A 124 -15.51 -3.30 12.10
C GLY A 124 -14.47 -2.56 11.27
N ASP A 125 -13.79 -1.59 11.88
CA ASP A 125 -12.92 -0.65 11.17
C ASP A 125 -11.47 -1.15 10.97
N GLY A 126 -11.15 -2.39 11.38
CA GLY A 126 -9.84 -3.00 11.16
C GLY A 126 -8.79 -2.64 12.21
N ILE A 127 -7.51 -2.85 11.88
CA ILE A 127 -6.37 -2.73 12.79
C ILE A 127 -5.50 -1.52 12.44
N CYS A 128 -5.12 -0.76 13.48
CA CYS A 128 -4.13 0.31 13.41
C CYS A 128 -3.00 0.08 14.43
N LEU A 129 -1.77 0.11 13.98
CA LEU A 129 -0.56 0.11 14.83
C LEU A 129 -0.17 1.56 15.13
N LYS A 130 0.17 1.83 16.40
CA LYS A 130 0.53 3.17 16.90
C LYS A 130 1.85 3.12 17.67
N ASN A 131 2.58 4.22 17.71
CA ASN A 131 3.78 4.55 18.50
C ASN A 131 5.12 4.07 17.93
N TYR A 132 5.24 2.89 17.35
CA TYR A 132 6.52 2.35 16.88
C TYR A 132 6.42 1.80 15.46
N THR A 133 7.57 1.58 14.87
CA THR A 133 7.71 0.99 13.52
C THR A 133 7.20 -0.44 13.44
N PHE A 134 6.63 -0.79 12.31
CA PHE A 134 6.37 -2.17 11.91
C PHE A 134 7.47 -2.60 10.93
N ASN A 135 8.37 -3.47 11.40
CA ASN A 135 9.57 -3.86 10.68
C ASN A 135 9.53 -5.32 10.24
N ILE A 136 9.76 -5.57 8.95
CA ILE A 136 9.80 -6.90 8.34
C ILE A 136 11.27 -7.30 8.17
N GLN A 137 11.69 -8.32 8.90
CA GLN A 137 13.04 -8.88 8.93
C GLN A 137 13.02 -10.39 8.69
N ALA A 138 12.27 -10.82 7.67
CA ALA A 138 12.12 -12.23 7.34
C ALA A 138 11.71 -12.40 5.88
N ASP A 139 11.93 -13.59 5.36
CA ASP A 139 11.52 -14.01 4.02
C ASP A 139 10.06 -14.49 4.02
N ASN A 140 9.44 -14.49 2.85
CA ASN A 140 8.13 -15.07 2.59
C ASN A 140 7.02 -14.48 3.48
N VAL A 141 6.77 -13.18 3.31
CA VAL A 141 5.85 -12.40 4.16
C VAL A 141 4.76 -11.74 3.31
N ILE A 142 3.51 -11.92 3.70
CA ILE A 142 2.34 -11.21 3.16
C ILE A 142 1.75 -10.34 4.26
N VAL A 143 1.58 -9.04 4.00
CA VAL A 143 0.88 -8.10 4.90
C VAL A 143 -0.22 -7.39 4.13
N ARG A 144 -1.47 -7.52 4.63
CA ARG A 144 -2.63 -6.93 3.96
C ARG A 144 -3.52 -6.17 4.93
N PHE A 145 -4.05 -5.03 4.49
CA PHE A 145 -5.07 -4.22 5.18
C PHE A 145 -4.70 -3.78 6.61
N ILE A 146 -3.43 -3.53 6.87
CA ILE A 146 -2.93 -2.99 8.15
C ILE A 146 -2.64 -1.50 8.01
N ARG A 147 -3.02 -0.72 9.02
CA ARG A 147 -2.59 0.67 9.16
C ARG A 147 -1.40 0.73 10.12
N SER A 148 -0.33 1.42 9.72
CA SER A 148 0.79 1.77 10.59
C SER A 148 0.87 3.30 10.69
N ARG A 149 0.26 3.86 11.73
CA ARG A 149 0.24 5.29 12.04
C ARG A 149 1.14 5.54 13.25
N MET A 150 2.42 5.72 12.98
CA MET A 150 3.44 5.70 14.02
C MET A 150 3.25 6.79 15.06
N GLY A 151 3.19 8.05 14.66
CA GLY A 151 3.15 9.20 15.57
C GLY A 151 4.54 9.61 16.08
N ALA A 152 4.55 10.60 16.97
CA ALA A 152 5.77 11.22 17.51
C ALA A 152 5.96 10.88 18.99
N ASP A 153 6.26 9.63 19.31
CA ASP A 153 6.65 9.26 20.69
C ASP A 153 8.06 9.78 20.99
N ALA A 154 8.20 10.54 22.08
CA ALA A 154 9.47 11.14 22.50
C ALA A 154 10.59 10.13 22.84
N LYS A 155 10.27 8.86 23.01
CA LYS A 155 11.24 7.79 23.23
C LYS A 155 12.00 7.39 21.96
N ARG A 156 11.46 7.70 20.78
CA ARG A 156 12.05 7.37 19.47
C ARG A 156 12.28 8.66 18.68
N LYS A 157 13.53 8.93 18.37
CA LYS A 157 13.97 10.17 17.68
C LYS A 157 14.33 9.93 16.22
N GLY A 158 13.43 9.37 15.46
CA GLY A 158 13.59 9.06 14.05
C GLY A 158 13.32 7.59 13.80
N ASP A 159 12.22 7.29 13.13
CA ASP A 159 11.85 5.92 12.73
C ASP A 159 10.82 5.96 11.61
N ASP A 160 10.71 4.84 10.89
CA ASP A 160 9.78 4.64 9.79
C ASP A 160 8.44 4.11 10.29
N ALA A 161 7.35 4.42 9.60
CA ALA A 161 6.08 3.82 9.97
C ALA A 161 6.05 2.32 9.63
N MET A 162 6.58 1.94 8.45
CA MET A 162 6.76 0.52 8.06
C MET A 162 8.03 0.39 7.22
N ASN A 163 8.80 -0.66 7.47
CA ASN A 163 9.99 -0.91 6.68
C ASN A 163 10.34 -2.40 6.50
N ALA A 164 11.09 -2.70 5.43
CA ALA A 164 11.76 -3.96 5.17
C ALA A 164 13.05 -3.68 4.38
N PHE A 165 14.17 -4.11 4.92
CA PHE A 165 15.49 -4.04 4.30
C PHE A 165 16.39 -5.14 4.86
N GLN A 166 17.63 -5.29 4.40
CA GLN A 166 18.60 -6.30 4.86
C GLN A 166 18.50 -7.65 4.12
N ASN A 167 18.27 -7.60 2.80
CA ASN A 167 18.38 -8.75 1.91
C ASN A 167 17.37 -9.88 2.21
N HIS A 168 16.12 -9.51 2.43
CA HIS A 168 15.01 -10.45 2.50
C HIS A 168 14.36 -10.65 1.12
N ARG A 169 13.52 -11.67 0.99
CA ARG A 169 12.91 -12.03 -0.30
C ARG A 169 11.47 -12.54 -0.15
N ASN A 170 10.75 -12.46 -1.27
CA ASN A 170 9.36 -12.89 -1.36
C ASN A 170 8.49 -12.15 -0.34
N ILE A 171 8.32 -10.85 -0.54
CA ILE A 171 7.53 -9.99 0.33
C ILE A 171 6.50 -9.26 -0.53
N ILE A 172 5.24 -9.29 -0.11
CA ILE A 172 4.18 -8.47 -0.69
C ILE A 172 3.40 -7.74 0.40
N ILE A 173 3.29 -6.41 0.24
CA ILE A 173 2.52 -5.53 1.10
C ILE A 173 1.40 -4.93 0.26
N ASP A 174 0.16 -5.17 0.68
CA ASP A 174 -1.03 -4.90 -0.10
C ASP A 174 -2.09 -4.16 0.70
N HIS A 175 -2.67 -3.11 0.13
CA HIS A 175 -3.74 -2.33 0.75
C HIS A 175 -3.45 -1.89 2.20
N CYS A 176 -2.23 -1.48 2.48
CA CYS A 176 -1.83 -0.94 3.78
C CYS A 176 -1.81 0.59 3.76
N SER A 177 -1.95 1.20 4.94
CA SER A 177 -1.82 2.65 5.11
C SER A 177 -0.67 2.96 6.06
N MET A 178 0.29 3.78 5.63
CA MET A 178 1.46 4.18 6.41
C MET A 178 1.51 5.69 6.55
N SER A 179 1.61 6.19 7.77
CA SER A 179 1.60 7.63 8.03
C SER A 179 2.25 8.02 9.36
N TRP A 180 2.51 9.33 9.49
CA TRP A 180 2.98 9.98 10.73
C TRP A 180 4.31 9.43 11.24
N SER A 181 5.18 9.01 10.32
CA SER A 181 6.56 8.68 10.66
C SER A 181 7.33 9.92 11.07
N THR A 182 8.38 9.73 11.82
CA THR A 182 9.32 10.79 12.18
C THR A 182 10.54 10.81 11.26
N ASP A 183 10.76 9.77 10.45
CA ASP A 183 11.69 9.72 9.31
C ASP A 183 10.89 9.41 8.03
N GLU A 184 10.90 8.21 7.48
CA GLU A 184 10.10 7.84 6.31
C GLU A 184 8.81 7.10 6.68
N CYS A 185 7.73 7.30 5.90
CA CYS A 185 6.53 6.49 6.08
C CYS A 185 6.71 5.04 5.60
N ALA A 186 7.45 4.83 4.49
CA ALA A 186 7.52 3.55 3.81
C ALA A 186 8.92 3.28 3.23
N THR A 187 9.75 2.52 3.93
CA THR A 187 11.13 2.23 3.52
C THR A 187 11.30 0.77 3.14
N PHE A 188 11.49 0.51 1.84
CA PHE A 188 11.62 -0.84 1.30
C PHE A 188 12.73 -0.89 0.27
N TYR A 189 13.86 -1.48 0.61
CA TYR A 189 15.01 -1.62 -0.28
C TYR A 189 15.88 -2.82 0.10
N ASP A 190 16.82 -3.18 -0.76
CA ASP A 190 17.73 -4.32 -0.54
C ASP A 190 16.98 -5.64 -0.24
N ASN A 191 15.85 -5.84 -0.93
CA ASN A 191 15.07 -7.07 -0.90
C ASN A 191 14.88 -7.60 -2.33
N SER A 192 14.64 -8.90 -2.47
CA SER A 192 14.37 -9.56 -3.74
C SER A 192 12.92 -10.01 -3.84
N ASN A 193 12.34 -10.00 -5.04
CA ASN A 193 10.95 -10.39 -5.25
C ASN A 193 10.01 -9.64 -4.30
N PHE A 194 10.10 -8.31 -4.32
CA PHE A 194 9.36 -7.42 -3.44
C PHE A 194 8.23 -6.71 -4.20
N THR A 195 7.05 -6.63 -3.61
CA THR A 195 5.95 -5.77 -4.11
C THR A 195 5.35 -4.92 -3.00
N LEU A 196 5.19 -3.63 -3.27
CA LEU A 196 4.33 -2.71 -2.52
C LEU A 196 3.22 -2.25 -3.45
N GLN A 197 1.98 -2.64 -3.18
CA GLN A 197 0.85 -2.32 -4.04
C GLN A 197 -0.35 -1.79 -3.27
N TRP A 198 -1.12 -0.91 -3.92
CA TRP A 198 -2.39 -0.38 -3.41
C TRP A 198 -2.30 0.20 -2.00
N CYS A 199 -1.19 0.84 -1.64
CA CYS A 199 -0.98 1.43 -0.33
C CYS A 199 -1.21 2.94 -0.33
N ILE A 200 -1.60 3.50 0.82
CA ILE A 200 -1.55 4.94 1.09
C ILE A 200 -0.33 5.23 1.97
N ILE A 201 0.51 6.14 1.51
CA ILE A 201 1.71 6.60 2.19
C ILE A 201 1.56 8.12 2.33
N SER A 202 1.32 8.62 3.55
CA SER A 202 0.89 10.01 3.68
C SER A 202 1.33 10.70 4.95
N GLU A 203 1.50 12.02 4.85
CA GLU A 203 1.72 12.92 5.99
C GLU A 203 2.80 12.44 6.97
N SER A 204 4.00 12.19 6.47
CA SER A 204 5.18 12.10 7.32
C SER A 204 5.39 13.42 8.08
N LEU A 205 5.78 13.35 9.35
CA LEU A 205 5.86 14.51 10.24
C LEU A 205 7.11 15.34 9.94
N ALA A 206 6.94 16.61 9.60
CA ALA A 206 8.03 17.46 9.11
C ALA A 206 8.88 18.06 10.23
N ASN A 207 8.37 19.01 11.01
CA ASN A 207 9.07 19.60 12.14
C ASN A 207 8.71 18.87 13.43
N SER A 208 9.10 17.59 13.51
CA SER A 208 8.79 16.68 14.58
C SER A 208 10.00 16.46 15.52
N ILE A 209 10.08 15.28 16.11
CA ILE A 209 11.07 14.93 17.14
C ILE A 209 12.37 14.34 16.59
N HIS A 210 12.55 14.28 15.27
CA HIS A 210 13.74 13.67 14.67
C HIS A 210 15.02 14.39 15.10
N GLU A 211 16.05 13.64 15.54
CA GLU A 211 17.28 14.19 16.10
C GLU A 211 18.10 15.07 15.13
N LYS A 212 17.96 14.84 13.81
CA LYS A 212 18.63 15.63 12.76
C LYS A 212 17.81 16.87 12.32
N GLY A 213 16.72 17.20 13.02
CA GLY A 213 15.85 18.32 12.69
C GLY A 213 14.74 17.96 11.70
N ALA A 214 14.29 18.93 10.89
CA ALA A 214 13.16 18.79 10.00
C ALA A 214 13.30 17.62 9.00
N HIS A 215 12.24 16.80 8.90
CA HIS A 215 12.15 15.63 8.02
C HIS A 215 10.84 15.65 7.23
N GLY A 216 9.98 14.65 7.35
CA GLY A 216 8.71 14.58 6.63
C GLY A 216 8.86 13.87 5.28
N TYR A 217 9.41 12.65 5.29
CA TYR A 217 9.80 11.91 4.10
C TYR A 217 8.83 10.78 3.75
N GLY A 218 8.58 10.57 2.44
CA GLY A 218 7.70 9.53 1.94
C GLY A 218 8.31 8.14 2.09
N GLY A 219 9.43 7.86 1.42
CA GLY A 219 10.06 6.54 1.52
C GLY A 219 11.38 6.39 0.76
N ILE A 220 12.16 5.39 1.14
CA ILE A 220 13.31 4.90 0.37
C ILE A 220 12.90 3.57 -0.26
N TRP A 221 12.94 3.51 -1.59
CA TRP A 221 12.51 2.35 -2.37
C TRP A 221 13.67 1.80 -3.21
N GLY A 222 13.70 0.48 -3.39
CA GLY A 222 14.73 -0.19 -4.17
C GLY A 222 14.62 -1.70 -4.06
N GLY A 223 15.59 -2.44 -4.60
CA GLY A 223 15.70 -3.89 -4.43
C GLY A 223 16.16 -4.65 -5.67
N GLN A 224 16.52 -5.89 -5.44
CA GLN A 224 16.88 -6.86 -6.47
C GLN A 224 15.62 -7.53 -7.02
N THR A 225 14.99 -6.92 -7.99
CA THR A 225 13.67 -7.23 -8.52
C THR A 225 12.56 -6.78 -7.56
N ALA A 226 12.17 -5.50 -7.67
CA ALA A 226 11.12 -4.89 -6.84
C ALA A 226 10.09 -4.16 -7.69
N SER A 227 8.82 -4.19 -7.25
CA SER A 227 7.71 -3.47 -7.89
C SER A 227 6.98 -2.60 -6.86
N PHE A 228 6.78 -1.34 -7.23
CA PHE A 228 6.03 -0.36 -6.46
C PHE A 228 4.93 0.19 -7.35
N HIS A 229 3.67 -0.17 -7.09
CA HIS A 229 2.60 0.22 -8.00
C HIS A 229 1.26 0.48 -7.33
N HIS A 230 0.46 1.31 -7.97
CA HIS A 230 -0.88 1.69 -7.50
C HIS A 230 -0.88 2.25 -6.07
N ASN A 231 0.19 2.90 -5.65
CA ASN A 231 0.30 3.53 -4.34
C ASN A 231 -0.04 5.02 -4.43
N LEU A 232 -0.62 5.57 -3.37
CA LEU A 232 -0.79 7.00 -3.17
C LEU A 232 0.30 7.51 -2.23
N LEU A 233 1.19 8.39 -2.71
CA LEU A 233 2.10 9.17 -1.87
C LEU A 233 1.55 10.59 -1.74
N ALA A 234 1.27 11.05 -0.52
CA ALA A 234 0.61 12.35 -0.33
C ALA A 234 1.21 13.16 0.83
N ASN A 235 1.43 14.47 0.58
CA ASN A 235 1.83 15.45 1.58
C ASN A 235 3.19 15.13 2.27
N HIS A 236 4.25 14.94 1.47
CA HIS A 236 5.61 14.73 1.96
C HIS A 236 6.53 15.89 1.56
N THR A 237 7.44 16.26 2.46
CA THR A 237 8.44 17.30 2.18
C THR A 237 9.48 16.83 1.15
N ASN A 238 9.76 15.52 1.11
CA ASN A 238 10.77 14.92 0.25
C ASN A 238 10.58 13.40 0.12
N ARG A 239 11.44 12.72 -0.66
CA ARG A 239 11.50 11.26 -0.85
C ARG A 239 10.18 10.65 -1.32
N THR A 240 9.73 11.08 -2.52
CA THR A 240 8.48 10.58 -3.11
C THR A 240 8.68 9.82 -4.45
N PRO A 241 9.47 8.71 -4.43
CA PRO A 241 10.38 8.23 -3.38
C PRO A 241 11.84 8.69 -3.56
N ARG A 242 12.73 8.41 -2.57
CA ARG A 242 14.16 8.26 -2.82
C ARG A 242 14.42 6.85 -3.33
N LEU A 243 15.09 6.67 -4.46
CA LEU A 243 15.56 5.34 -4.88
C LEU A 243 16.87 5.00 -4.16
N CYS A 244 16.93 3.81 -3.54
CA CYS A 244 18.09 3.38 -2.79
C CYS A 244 19.33 3.26 -3.68
N GLY A 245 19.15 2.71 -4.85
CA GLY A 245 20.25 2.29 -5.69
C GLY A 245 21.02 1.11 -5.08
N SER A 246 22.08 0.73 -5.74
CA SER A 246 22.96 -0.37 -5.29
C SER A 246 23.96 0.05 -4.21
N ARG A 247 23.77 1.21 -3.59
CA ARG A 247 24.79 1.79 -2.67
C ARG A 247 25.15 0.87 -1.49
N TYR A 248 24.27 0.01 -1.04
CA TYR A 248 24.52 -0.94 0.05
C TYR A 248 24.95 -2.32 -0.44
N THR A 249 24.53 -2.73 -1.64
CA THR A 249 24.92 -4.00 -2.22
C THR A 249 26.25 -3.92 -2.99
N GLY A 250 26.55 -2.77 -3.60
CA GLY A 250 27.65 -2.58 -4.52
C GLY A 250 27.46 -3.32 -5.86
N LYS A 251 26.20 -3.70 -6.19
CA LYS A 251 25.86 -4.53 -7.36
C LYS A 251 24.77 -3.85 -8.20
N PRO A 252 25.15 -2.84 -9.00
CA PRO A 252 24.18 -2.09 -9.80
C PRO A 252 23.40 -2.95 -10.81
N GLU A 253 23.96 -4.05 -11.27
CA GLU A 253 23.31 -4.99 -12.19
C GLU A 253 22.15 -5.77 -11.55
N GLU A 254 22.16 -5.93 -10.23
CA GLU A 254 21.10 -6.62 -9.46
C GLU A 254 19.96 -5.68 -9.09
N GLU A 255 20.21 -4.37 -8.93
CA GLU A 255 19.17 -3.40 -8.57
C GLU A 255 18.22 -3.16 -9.76
N LYS A 256 16.98 -3.65 -9.65
CA LYS A 256 15.96 -3.61 -10.72
C LYS A 256 14.60 -3.26 -10.14
N VAL A 257 14.06 -2.10 -10.52
CA VAL A 257 12.86 -1.56 -9.89
C VAL A 257 11.84 -1.08 -10.91
N ASP A 258 10.62 -1.57 -10.78
CA ASP A 258 9.43 -1.07 -11.45
C ASP A 258 8.67 -0.08 -10.58
N LEU A 259 8.40 1.12 -11.10
CA LEU A 259 7.52 2.11 -10.50
C LEU A 259 6.40 2.41 -11.51
N PHE A 260 5.22 1.87 -11.31
CA PHE A 260 4.13 2.08 -12.25
C PHE A 260 2.79 2.38 -11.57
N ASN A 261 1.99 3.21 -12.23
CA ASN A 261 0.64 3.56 -11.77
C ASN A 261 0.54 4.12 -10.34
N ASN A 262 1.63 4.69 -9.79
CA ASN A 262 1.56 5.39 -8.52
C ASN A 262 0.98 6.78 -8.72
N VAL A 263 0.29 7.29 -7.70
CA VAL A 263 -0.19 8.66 -7.61
C VAL A 263 0.67 9.41 -6.61
N ILE A 264 1.26 10.52 -7.03
CA ILE A 264 2.13 11.34 -6.20
C ILE A 264 1.49 12.72 -6.05
N TYR A 265 0.99 13.04 -4.86
CA TYR A 265 0.29 14.27 -4.56
C TYR A 265 1.07 15.18 -3.62
N ASN A 266 1.03 16.48 -3.90
CA ASN A 266 1.54 17.56 -3.05
C ASN A 266 2.99 17.32 -2.56
N TYR A 267 3.85 16.84 -3.46
CA TYR A 267 5.24 16.46 -3.21
C TYR A 267 6.17 17.67 -3.08
N GLY A 268 7.22 17.51 -2.26
CA GLY A 268 8.14 18.59 -1.89
C GLY A 268 9.46 18.62 -2.68
N SER A 269 10.50 19.04 -2.02
CA SER A 269 11.74 19.63 -2.56
C SER A 269 12.46 18.88 -3.68
N ALA A 270 12.69 17.59 -3.56
CA ALA A 270 13.36 16.80 -4.61
C ALA A 270 12.38 15.98 -5.44
N GLY A 271 11.15 15.76 -4.92
CA GLY A 271 10.25 14.78 -5.50
C GLY A 271 10.85 13.38 -5.40
N ALA A 272 10.91 12.65 -6.51
CA ALA A 272 11.65 11.40 -6.61
C ALA A 272 13.09 11.68 -7.03
N TYR A 273 14.06 10.98 -6.41
CA TYR A 273 15.49 11.23 -6.66
C TYR A 273 16.42 10.08 -6.26
N ALA A 274 17.70 10.26 -6.59
CA ALA A 274 18.85 9.42 -6.26
C ALA A 274 19.09 8.30 -7.29
N GLY A 275 18.94 7.01 -6.95
CA GLY A 275 19.15 5.90 -7.90
C GLY A 275 20.62 5.71 -8.28
N GLU A 276 21.49 5.65 -7.29
CA GLU A 276 22.93 5.45 -7.45
C GLU A 276 23.23 3.97 -7.82
N GLY A 277 23.12 3.64 -9.11
CA GLY A 277 23.23 2.29 -9.67
C GLY A 277 21.90 1.56 -9.74
N GLY A 278 21.67 0.84 -10.84
CA GLY A 278 20.45 0.07 -11.07
C GLY A 278 19.71 0.40 -12.35
N SER A 279 18.65 -0.34 -12.62
CA SER A 279 17.74 -0.22 -13.76
C SER A 279 16.33 0.06 -13.30
N TYR A 280 15.70 1.13 -13.80
CA TYR A 280 14.45 1.66 -13.28
C TYR A 280 13.45 1.92 -14.39
N ASN A 281 12.23 1.41 -14.24
CA ASN A 281 11.08 1.78 -15.06
C ASN A 281 10.16 2.75 -14.32
N PHE A 282 9.81 3.86 -14.97
CA PHE A 282 8.77 4.79 -14.52
C PHE A 282 7.65 4.77 -15.55
N LEU A 283 6.55 4.08 -15.25
CA LEU A 283 5.49 3.78 -16.21
C LEU A 283 4.14 4.29 -15.71
N ASN A 284 3.51 5.15 -16.49
CA ASN A 284 2.13 5.57 -16.26
C ASN A 284 1.83 6.07 -14.82
N ASN A 285 2.81 6.67 -14.13
CA ASN A 285 2.56 7.29 -12.83
C ASN A 285 1.85 8.63 -13.01
N TYR A 286 0.98 9.00 -12.07
CA TYR A 286 0.24 10.25 -12.07
C TYR A 286 0.80 11.20 -11.01
N TYR A 287 1.32 12.32 -11.44
CA TYR A 287 1.85 13.36 -10.57
C TYR A 287 0.84 14.50 -10.46
N LYS A 288 0.30 14.71 -9.28
CA LYS A 288 -0.65 15.77 -8.97
C LYS A 288 -0.02 16.81 -8.06
N PRO A 289 0.49 17.93 -8.62
CA PRO A 289 0.96 19.03 -7.81
C PRO A 289 -0.14 19.57 -6.91
N GLY A 290 0.20 19.76 -5.63
CA GLY A 290 -0.63 20.50 -4.70
C GLY A 290 -0.07 21.89 -4.42
N PRO A 291 -0.69 22.65 -3.49
CA PRO A 291 -0.23 23.97 -3.10
C PRO A 291 1.23 24.01 -2.59
N PHE A 292 1.68 22.98 -1.89
CA PHE A 292 3.08 22.87 -1.45
C PHE A 292 4.02 22.66 -2.64
N THR A 293 3.68 21.76 -3.55
CA THR A 293 4.48 21.49 -4.77
C THR A 293 4.65 22.75 -5.62
N ALA A 294 3.60 23.56 -5.74
CA ALA A 294 3.64 24.81 -6.51
C ALA A 294 4.69 25.80 -6.03
N THR A 295 5.11 25.70 -4.76
CA THR A 295 6.19 26.54 -4.18
C THR A 295 7.59 26.00 -4.47
N LYS A 296 7.74 24.80 -5.04
CA LYS A 296 9.02 24.11 -5.20
C LYS A 296 9.52 24.14 -6.65
N SER A 297 10.83 24.17 -6.83
CA SER A 297 11.44 24.04 -8.17
C SER A 297 11.27 22.65 -8.78
N SER A 298 10.93 21.66 -7.96
CA SER A 298 10.69 20.26 -8.35
C SER A 298 9.35 20.02 -9.05
N TYR A 299 8.45 21.00 -9.14
CA TYR A 299 7.09 20.85 -9.66
C TYR A 299 6.99 20.11 -11.00
N LYS A 300 8.02 20.15 -11.83
CA LYS A 300 8.09 19.54 -13.17
C LYS A 300 9.05 18.35 -13.26
N ARG A 301 9.54 17.83 -12.15
CA ARG A 301 10.51 16.72 -12.14
C ARG A 301 9.79 15.40 -11.94
N LEU A 302 10.02 14.46 -12.85
CA LEU A 302 9.69 13.06 -12.62
C LEU A 302 10.76 12.41 -11.74
N PHE A 303 12.04 12.76 -11.99
CA PHE A 303 13.15 12.19 -11.23
C PHE A 303 14.40 13.09 -11.27
N THR A 304 15.17 13.09 -10.19
CA THR A 304 16.50 13.70 -10.15
C THR A 304 17.56 12.63 -9.91
N ALA A 305 18.31 12.26 -10.95
CA ALA A 305 19.34 11.24 -10.89
C ALA A 305 20.61 11.74 -10.18
N TYR A 306 21.16 10.90 -9.30
CA TYR A 306 22.44 11.11 -8.63
C TYR A 306 23.42 10.03 -9.05
N ALA A 307 24.71 10.35 -8.92
CA ALA A 307 25.78 9.35 -8.92
C ALA A 307 26.28 9.13 -7.50
N ASP A 308 26.74 7.92 -7.20
CA ASP A 308 27.31 7.57 -5.91
C ASP A 308 28.57 8.40 -5.62
N ASP A 309 28.74 8.84 -4.39
CA ASP A 309 29.88 9.64 -3.93
C ASP A 309 31.08 8.78 -3.49
N GLY A 310 30.92 7.45 -3.50
CA GLY A 310 31.95 6.46 -3.14
C GLY A 310 32.10 6.25 -1.62
N LYS A 311 31.13 6.69 -0.81
CA LYS A 311 31.16 6.49 0.64
C LYS A 311 30.41 5.23 1.12
N ASN A 312 29.74 4.55 0.22
CA ASN A 312 29.05 3.29 0.46
C ASN A 312 29.77 2.15 -0.27
N ASN A 313 29.05 1.10 -0.67
CA ASN A 313 29.67 -0.05 -1.33
C ASN A 313 29.91 0.15 -2.84
N ASN A 314 29.26 1.14 -3.45
CA ASN A 314 29.53 1.50 -4.85
C ASN A 314 30.84 2.26 -4.99
N VAL A 315 31.49 2.13 -6.14
CA VAL A 315 32.54 3.06 -6.51
C VAL A 315 31.96 4.42 -6.90
N LYS A 316 32.74 5.48 -6.69
CA LYS A 316 32.32 6.85 -7.01
C LYS A 316 31.95 6.97 -8.50
N GLY A 317 30.83 7.59 -8.80
CA GLY A 317 30.35 7.84 -10.14
C GLY A 317 29.32 6.82 -10.66
N VAL A 318 29.11 5.71 -9.94
CA VAL A 318 28.05 4.76 -10.28
C VAL A 318 26.70 5.45 -10.27
N HIS A 319 25.90 5.28 -11.31
CA HIS A 319 24.58 5.87 -11.49
C HIS A 319 23.60 4.86 -12.09
N GLY A 320 22.32 5.11 -11.96
CA GLY A 320 21.28 4.28 -12.55
C GLY A 320 20.93 4.64 -13.98
N VAL A 321 20.21 3.73 -14.64
CA VAL A 321 19.61 3.94 -15.96
C VAL A 321 18.11 3.86 -15.87
N PHE A 322 17.40 4.77 -16.55
CA PHE A 322 15.97 5.02 -16.36
C PHE A 322 15.21 4.91 -17.68
N TYR A 323 14.07 4.25 -17.64
CA TYR A 323 13.08 4.27 -18.70
C TYR A 323 11.82 5.02 -18.24
N PHE A 324 11.37 5.98 -19.03
CA PHE A 324 10.16 6.78 -18.73
C PHE A 324 9.15 6.65 -19.86
N ASN A 325 7.91 6.27 -19.53
CA ASN A 325 6.82 6.25 -20.50
C ASN A 325 5.46 6.45 -19.85
N GLY A 326 4.60 7.24 -20.48
CA GLY A 326 3.20 7.40 -20.08
C GLY A 326 2.95 8.12 -18.75
N ASN A 327 4.01 8.64 -18.09
CA ASN A 327 3.82 9.40 -16.86
C ASN A 327 3.14 10.74 -17.16
N TYR A 328 2.19 11.13 -16.31
CA TYR A 328 1.39 12.32 -16.49
C TYR A 328 1.53 13.27 -15.31
N MET A 329 1.81 14.54 -15.59
CA MET A 329 1.81 15.64 -14.61
C MET A 329 0.54 16.45 -14.79
N ASP A 330 -0.29 16.53 -13.76
CA ASP A 330 -1.57 17.26 -13.78
C ASP A 330 -1.36 18.76 -13.66
N PRO A 331 -1.67 19.56 -14.71
CA PRO A 331 -1.49 21.01 -14.69
C PRO A 331 -2.68 21.75 -14.04
N THR A 332 -3.66 21.07 -13.47
CA THR A 332 -4.94 21.69 -13.06
C THR A 332 -4.90 22.38 -11.69
N CYS A 333 -3.85 22.13 -10.86
CA CYS A 333 -3.74 22.78 -9.55
C CYS A 333 -3.83 24.32 -9.67
N SER A 334 -4.73 24.93 -8.90
CA SER A 334 -4.98 26.40 -8.94
C SER A 334 -3.77 27.23 -8.51
N SER A 335 -2.91 26.69 -7.65
CA SER A 335 -1.70 27.37 -7.17
C SER A 335 -0.56 27.43 -8.18
N LEU A 336 -0.66 26.74 -9.31
CA LEU A 336 0.36 26.78 -10.36
C LEU A 336 0.28 28.07 -11.18
N THR A 337 1.43 28.63 -11.53
CA THR A 337 1.54 29.70 -12.53
C THR A 337 1.39 29.13 -13.95
N ASP A 338 1.07 29.98 -14.93
CA ASP A 338 0.96 29.58 -16.34
C ASP A 338 2.27 28.98 -16.86
N LYS A 339 3.42 29.54 -16.45
CA LYS A 339 4.73 28.98 -16.78
C LYS A 339 4.90 27.56 -16.25
N GLN A 340 4.49 27.30 -15.01
CA GLN A 340 4.57 25.96 -14.42
C GLN A 340 3.69 24.96 -15.17
N ARG A 341 2.46 25.34 -15.54
CA ARG A 341 1.56 24.52 -16.35
C ARG A 341 2.19 24.18 -17.71
N GLN A 342 2.75 25.16 -18.40
CA GLN A 342 3.43 24.96 -19.69
C GLN A 342 4.64 24.04 -19.58
N ASP A 343 5.43 24.17 -18.51
CA ASP A 343 6.58 23.30 -18.29
C ASP A 343 6.14 21.84 -18.04
N MET A 344 5.06 21.61 -17.29
CA MET A 344 4.48 20.26 -17.10
C MET A 344 3.95 19.66 -18.40
N MET A 345 3.31 20.46 -19.24
CA MET A 345 2.85 20.00 -20.55
C MET A 345 4.00 19.54 -21.45
N LYS A 346 5.21 20.13 -21.32
CA LYS A 346 6.41 19.64 -22.02
C LYS A 346 6.83 18.26 -21.51
N VAL A 347 6.77 18.04 -20.19
CA VAL A 347 7.05 16.70 -19.58
C VAL A 347 6.01 15.67 -20.02
N ASN A 348 4.74 16.05 -20.11
CA ASN A 348 3.68 15.15 -20.58
C ASN A 348 3.87 14.76 -22.07
N LYS A 349 4.42 15.66 -22.89
CA LYS A 349 4.72 15.40 -24.30
C LYS A 349 5.96 14.49 -24.46
N ASP A 350 6.96 14.68 -23.59
CA ASP A 350 8.21 13.94 -23.58
C ASP A 350 8.67 13.75 -22.11
N ASN A 351 8.43 12.56 -21.56
CA ASN A 351 8.73 12.27 -20.16
C ASN A 351 10.24 12.42 -19.85
N THR A 352 11.12 12.27 -20.83
CA THR A 352 12.56 12.44 -20.60
C THR A 352 12.91 13.86 -20.16
N VAL A 353 12.11 14.87 -20.52
CA VAL A 353 12.27 16.27 -20.05
C VAL A 353 12.18 16.36 -18.52
N GLY A 354 11.40 15.48 -17.89
CA GLY A 354 11.25 15.39 -16.44
C GLY A 354 12.43 14.79 -15.68
N LEU A 355 13.41 14.21 -16.38
CA LEU A 355 14.66 13.74 -15.77
C LEU A 355 15.64 14.89 -15.61
N VAL A 356 16.14 15.09 -14.41
CA VAL A 356 17.21 16.04 -14.06
C VAL A 356 18.45 15.27 -13.62
N VAL A 357 19.63 15.67 -14.08
CA VAL A 357 20.91 15.11 -13.64
C VAL A 357 21.51 16.06 -12.60
N SER A 358 21.74 15.59 -11.39
CA SER A 358 22.33 16.38 -10.31
C SER A 358 23.85 16.37 -10.40
N GLY A 359 24.40 17.48 -10.86
CA GLY A 359 25.85 17.60 -11.11
C GLY A 359 26.21 17.27 -12.57
N LYS A 360 27.49 16.94 -12.81
CA LYS A 360 28.05 16.67 -14.16
C LYS A 360 28.79 15.34 -14.19
N PHE A 361 28.15 14.26 -13.72
CA PHE A 361 28.79 12.96 -13.66
C PHE A 361 28.66 12.16 -14.97
N ALA A 362 27.58 12.36 -15.71
CA ALA A 362 27.36 11.72 -17.02
C ALA A 362 26.44 12.58 -17.88
N PRO A 363 26.49 12.45 -19.23
CA PRO A 363 25.49 13.02 -20.12
C PRO A 363 24.12 12.38 -19.86
N LYS A 364 23.06 13.15 -19.97
CA LYS A 364 21.69 12.66 -19.75
C LYS A 364 21.31 11.46 -20.64
N SER A 365 21.87 11.40 -21.86
CA SER A 365 21.64 10.29 -22.78
C SER A 365 22.13 8.93 -22.26
N GLU A 366 23.16 8.91 -21.42
CA GLU A 366 23.66 7.67 -20.80
C GLU A 366 22.78 7.15 -19.67
N LEU A 367 21.93 8.03 -19.12
CA LEU A 367 20.97 7.68 -18.05
C LEU A 367 19.61 7.23 -18.59
N LEU A 368 19.40 7.26 -19.91
CA LEU A 368 18.12 6.94 -20.52
C LEU A 368 18.18 5.61 -21.27
N SER A 369 17.19 4.76 -21.05
CA SER A 369 16.92 3.57 -21.84
C SER A 369 15.84 3.85 -22.88
N ASP A 370 15.99 3.34 -24.08
CA ASP A 370 14.98 3.41 -25.15
C ASP A 370 13.89 2.35 -25.01
N LYS A 371 14.09 1.36 -24.14
CA LYS A 371 13.16 0.24 -23.90
C LYS A 371 12.98 0.02 -22.40
N PRO A 372 11.79 -0.46 -21.98
CA PRO A 372 11.59 -0.87 -20.60
C PRO A 372 12.50 -2.06 -20.25
N PHE A 373 12.96 -2.08 -19.01
CA PHE A 373 13.66 -3.22 -18.46
C PHE A 373 12.68 -4.35 -18.16
N GLU A 374 13.08 -5.58 -18.43
CA GLU A 374 12.34 -6.77 -18.01
C GLU A 374 12.66 -7.05 -16.54
N ILE A 375 11.72 -6.73 -15.65
CA ILE A 375 11.88 -6.85 -14.19
C ILE A 375 10.89 -7.86 -13.65
N ALA A 376 9.60 -7.57 -13.82
CA ALA A 376 8.50 -8.44 -13.42
C ALA A 376 7.32 -8.29 -14.37
N GLU A 377 6.37 -9.20 -14.29
CA GLU A 377 5.08 -9.05 -14.95
C GLU A 377 4.34 -7.84 -14.38
N ARG A 378 3.68 -7.09 -15.23
CA ARG A 378 2.87 -5.91 -14.89
C ARG A 378 1.46 -6.09 -15.43
N SER A 379 0.78 -7.12 -14.94
CA SER A 379 -0.54 -7.53 -15.47
C SER A 379 -1.64 -6.50 -15.18
N THR A 380 -1.42 -5.62 -14.21
CA THR A 380 -2.35 -4.54 -13.81
C THR A 380 -1.98 -3.17 -14.38
N LEU A 381 -0.95 -3.07 -15.23
CA LEU A 381 -0.53 -1.79 -15.83
C LEU A 381 -1.68 -1.15 -16.64
N GLN A 382 -2.00 0.10 -16.33
CA GLN A 382 -3.07 0.88 -16.95
C GLN A 382 -2.61 2.30 -17.29
N PRO A 383 -3.33 3.06 -18.12
CA PRO A 383 -3.02 4.47 -18.37
C PRO A 383 -3.00 5.29 -17.07
N ALA A 384 -2.18 6.35 -17.01
CA ALA A 384 -2.00 7.16 -15.79
C ALA A 384 -3.31 7.75 -15.23
N TRP A 385 -4.25 8.13 -16.11
CA TRP A 385 -5.57 8.64 -15.70
C TRP A 385 -6.44 7.57 -15.03
N ASP A 386 -6.46 6.37 -15.60
CA ASP A 386 -7.21 5.25 -15.04
C ASP A 386 -6.58 4.83 -13.70
N ALA A 387 -5.24 4.87 -13.62
CA ALA A 387 -4.50 4.64 -12.39
C ALA A 387 -4.86 5.66 -11.30
N PHE A 388 -5.00 6.94 -11.63
CA PHE A 388 -5.42 7.96 -10.68
C PHE A 388 -6.77 7.62 -10.05
N GLU A 389 -7.78 7.29 -10.86
CA GLU A 389 -9.10 6.93 -10.35
C GLU A 389 -9.08 5.62 -9.55
N SER A 390 -8.37 4.60 -10.03
CA SER A 390 -8.25 3.30 -9.36
C SER A 390 -7.54 3.43 -8.02
N VAL A 391 -6.43 4.17 -7.95
CA VAL A 391 -5.68 4.37 -6.71
C VAL A 391 -6.52 5.12 -5.68
N LEU A 392 -7.24 6.18 -6.08
CA LEU A 392 -8.12 6.90 -5.16
C LEU A 392 -9.31 6.05 -4.70
N ALA A 393 -9.78 5.13 -5.53
CA ALA A 393 -10.86 4.21 -5.16
C ALA A 393 -10.38 3.13 -4.18
N TYR A 394 -9.22 2.52 -4.43
CA TYR A 394 -8.87 1.23 -3.82
C TYR A 394 -7.64 1.26 -2.89
N ALA A 395 -6.73 2.23 -2.97
CA ALA A 395 -5.53 2.23 -2.14
C ALA A 395 -5.79 2.42 -0.64
N GLY A 396 -4.84 1.95 0.18
CA GLY A 396 -4.88 1.93 1.63
C GLY A 396 -5.69 0.76 2.20
N ALA A 397 -5.92 0.76 3.50
CA ALA A 397 -6.77 -0.24 4.16
C ALA A 397 -8.25 -0.01 3.79
N SER A 398 -8.53 -0.11 2.49
CA SER A 398 -9.75 0.38 1.83
C SER A 398 -10.97 -0.53 2.04
N TYR A 399 -10.79 -1.76 2.55
CA TYR A 399 -11.93 -2.61 2.92
C TYR A 399 -12.84 -1.93 3.95
N ARG A 400 -12.23 -1.18 4.88
CA ARG A 400 -12.92 -0.27 5.80
C ARG A 400 -12.05 0.97 5.95
N ARG A 401 -12.13 1.89 4.99
CA ARG A 401 -11.32 3.10 4.99
C ARG A 401 -11.73 4.01 6.14
N ASP A 402 -10.78 4.42 6.98
CA ASP A 402 -11.04 5.34 8.09
C ASP A 402 -11.19 6.81 7.62
N SER A 403 -11.62 7.68 8.52
CA SER A 403 -11.85 9.09 8.21
C SER A 403 -10.57 9.83 7.77
N TYR A 404 -9.41 9.39 8.27
CA TYR A 404 -8.11 9.96 7.88
C TYR A 404 -7.77 9.63 6.43
N ASP A 405 -7.80 8.36 6.02
CA ASP A 405 -7.54 7.97 4.63
C ASP A 405 -8.59 8.53 3.68
N CYS A 406 -9.87 8.61 4.10
CA CYS A 406 -10.91 9.28 3.32
C CYS A 406 -10.57 10.74 3.04
N ARG A 407 -10.05 11.49 4.04
CA ARG A 407 -9.61 12.86 3.88
C ARG A 407 -8.43 12.97 2.90
N ILE A 408 -7.39 12.14 3.05
CA ILE A 408 -6.22 12.14 2.16
C ILE A 408 -6.64 11.91 0.70
N VAL A 409 -7.55 10.97 0.47
CA VAL A 409 -8.09 10.69 -0.88
C VAL A 409 -8.89 11.86 -1.42
N ASP A 410 -9.76 12.48 -0.61
CA ASP A 410 -10.58 13.62 -1.02
C ASP A 410 -9.72 14.86 -1.33
N GLU A 411 -8.74 15.16 -0.46
CA GLU A 411 -7.77 16.25 -0.69
C GLU A 411 -6.95 16.03 -1.96
N THR A 412 -6.48 14.80 -2.18
CA THR A 412 -5.77 14.43 -3.41
C THR A 412 -6.65 14.63 -4.63
N ARG A 413 -7.90 14.15 -4.61
CA ARG A 413 -8.85 14.31 -5.72
C ARG A 413 -9.08 15.77 -6.07
N LYS A 414 -9.29 16.60 -5.07
CA LYS A 414 -9.58 18.04 -5.22
C LYS A 414 -8.34 18.90 -5.46
N GLY A 415 -7.14 18.40 -5.15
CA GLY A 415 -5.89 19.18 -5.22
C GLY A 415 -5.80 20.26 -4.15
N ILE A 416 -6.32 20.00 -2.95
CA ILE A 416 -6.40 20.93 -1.82
C ILE A 416 -5.73 20.33 -0.56
N TYR A 417 -5.65 21.12 0.50
CA TYR A 417 -5.28 20.66 1.83
C TYR A 417 -6.25 21.24 2.88
N SER A 418 -6.45 20.55 4.00
CA SER A 418 -7.30 21.01 5.08
C SER A 418 -6.50 21.45 6.32
N TYR A 419 -5.26 21.01 6.45
CA TYR A 419 -4.45 21.20 7.65
C TYR A 419 -3.05 21.70 7.36
N THR A 420 -2.43 22.26 8.40
CA THR A 420 -1.03 22.75 8.40
C THR A 420 -0.36 22.30 9.70
N GLY A 421 0.96 22.27 9.72
CA GLY A 421 1.74 21.92 10.91
C GLY A 421 1.75 23.00 11.96
N SER A 422 1.67 22.61 13.22
CA SER A 422 1.72 23.51 14.38
C SER A 422 3.12 24.03 14.70
N HIS A 423 4.18 23.41 14.16
CA HIS A 423 5.56 23.82 14.35
C HIS A 423 6.15 24.52 13.11
N GLY A 424 5.31 25.15 12.30
CA GLY A 424 5.71 26.01 11.18
C GLY A 424 5.59 25.39 9.78
N SER A 425 5.19 24.14 9.65
CA SER A 425 4.87 23.56 8.34
C SER A 425 3.53 24.11 7.82
N SER A 426 3.36 24.10 6.49
CA SER A 426 2.20 24.71 5.83
C SER A 426 1.81 23.97 4.56
N LEU A 427 0.67 24.36 3.95
CA LEU A 427 0.22 23.89 2.65
C LEU A 427 0.04 22.35 2.56
N GLY A 428 -0.53 21.74 3.60
CA GLY A 428 -0.78 20.31 3.68
C GLY A 428 0.35 19.49 4.31
N ILE A 429 1.45 20.12 4.70
CA ILE A 429 2.52 19.48 5.47
C ILE A 429 2.23 19.68 6.95
N ILE A 430 2.31 18.60 7.73
CA ILE A 430 2.03 18.57 9.17
C ILE A 430 3.27 18.22 10.00
N ASP A 431 3.23 18.51 11.28
CA ASP A 431 4.37 18.33 12.21
C ASP A 431 4.10 17.27 13.27
N GLN A 432 2.84 17.04 13.60
CA GLN A 432 2.41 16.06 14.61
C GLN A 432 1.00 15.54 14.32
N PRO A 433 0.62 14.35 14.83
CA PRO A 433 -0.70 13.77 14.56
C PRO A 433 -1.88 14.64 15.01
N SER A 434 -1.71 15.42 16.09
CA SER A 434 -2.76 16.33 16.59
C SER A 434 -3.07 17.49 15.65
N ASP A 435 -2.20 17.82 14.71
CA ASP A 435 -2.48 18.84 13.67
C ASP A 435 -3.70 18.46 12.81
N VAL A 436 -3.98 17.16 12.72
CA VAL A 436 -5.10 16.60 11.94
C VAL A 436 -6.14 15.87 12.82
N GLY A 437 -6.14 16.12 14.12
CA GLY A 437 -7.09 15.54 15.07
C GLY A 437 -6.63 14.21 15.70
N GLY A 438 -5.45 13.71 15.38
CA GLY A 438 -4.90 12.46 15.92
C GLY A 438 -5.50 11.20 15.30
N TRP A 439 -5.34 10.09 16.00
CA TRP A 439 -5.84 8.78 15.51
C TRP A 439 -7.36 8.76 15.49
N PRO A 440 -7.98 8.31 14.39
CA PRO A 440 -9.43 8.08 14.33
C PRO A 440 -9.89 7.10 15.42
N GLU A 441 -11.11 7.24 15.86
CA GLU A 441 -11.78 6.22 16.66
C GLU A 441 -12.14 5.04 15.74
N TYR A 442 -11.73 3.82 16.13
CA TYR A 442 -12.05 2.60 15.39
C TYR A 442 -13.20 1.86 16.07
N LYS A 443 -14.30 1.73 15.33
CA LYS A 443 -15.47 0.99 15.81
C LYS A 443 -15.25 -0.51 15.66
N THR A 444 -15.61 -1.23 16.70
CA THR A 444 -15.70 -2.69 16.64
C THR A 444 -17.05 -3.11 16.07
N ALA A 445 -17.08 -4.30 15.47
CA ALA A 445 -18.32 -4.98 15.09
C ALA A 445 -18.40 -6.31 15.83
N GLU A 446 -19.58 -6.93 15.81
CA GLU A 446 -19.73 -8.29 16.32
C GLU A 446 -18.78 -9.24 15.58
N VAL A 447 -18.09 -10.06 16.36
CA VAL A 447 -17.20 -11.08 15.83
C VAL A 447 -18.07 -12.28 15.42
N PRO A 448 -18.04 -12.72 14.17
CA PRO A 448 -18.75 -13.94 13.79
C PRO A 448 -18.27 -15.14 14.62
N ALA A 449 -19.16 -16.09 14.89
CA ALA A 449 -18.78 -17.35 15.54
C ALA A 449 -17.79 -18.12 14.65
N ASP A 450 -16.75 -18.64 15.26
CA ASP A 450 -15.67 -19.44 14.68
C ASP A 450 -15.32 -20.47 15.76
N SER A 451 -16.03 -21.62 15.70
CA SER A 451 -16.11 -22.58 16.82
C SER A 451 -14.81 -23.36 17.03
N ASP A 452 -14.09 -23.67 15.95
CA ASP A 452 -12.83 -24.41 15.98
C ASP A 452 -11.59 -23.51 15.92
N ALA A 453 -11.81 -22.17 15.75
CA ALA A 453 -10.79 -21.15 15.76
C ALA A 453 -9.78 -21.25 14.58
N ASP A 454 -10.26 -21.62 13.42
CA ASP A 454 -9.49 -21.75 12.19
C ASP A 454 -9.49 -20.49 11.29
N GLY A 455 -10.24 -19.46 11.72
CA GLY A 455 -10.30 -18.16 11.06
C GLY A 455 -11.39 -18.04 10.02
N MET A 456 -12.21 -19.04 9.81
CA MET A 456 -13.42 -19.01 8.99
C MET A 456 -14.67 -18.96 9.89
N PRO A 457 -15.69 -18.16 9.60
CA PRO A 457 -16.92 -18.15 10.39
C PRO A 457 -17.76 -19.42 10.16
N ASP A 458 -18.31 -20.00 11.22
CA ASP A 458 -19.21 -21.17 11.19
C ASP A 458 -20.32 -21.07 10.12
N ALA A 459 -20.89 -19.88 9.96
CA ALA A 459 -21.97 -19.66 8.99
C ALA A 459 -21.45 -19.74 7.54
N TRP A 460 -20.24 -19.22 7.30
CA TRP A 460 -19.60 -19.26 5.98
C TRP A 460 -19.19 -20.69 5.62
N GLU A 461 -18.65 -21.43 6.58
CA GLU A 461 -18.25 -22.82 6.39
C GLU A 461 -19.44 -23.71 6.02
N LYS A 462 -20.54 -23.61 6.79
CA LYS A 462 -21.81 -24.31 6.48
C LYS A 462 -22.37 -23.98 5.11
N GLU A 463 -22.27 -22.70 4.68
CA GLU A 463 -22.69 -22.27 3.35
C GLU A 463 -21.84 -22.92 2.25
N HIS A 464 -20.55 -23.14 2.51
CA HIS A 464 -19.59 -23.70 1.56
C HIS A 464 -19.36 -25.22 1.72
N GLY A 465 -20.08 -25.86 2.67
CA GLY A 465 -20.02 -27.32 2.88
C GLY A 465 -18.80 -27.79 3.66
N LEU A 466 -18.13 -26.88 4.37
CA LEU A 466 -17.06 -27.17 5.32
C LEU A 466 -17.63 -27.50 6.71
N ASP A 467 -16.79 -28.01 7.61
CA ASP A 467 -17.19 -28.44 8.95
C ASP A 467 -16.72 -27.45 10.04
N PRO A 468 -17.60 -26.63 10.66
CA PRO A 468 -17.23 -25.64 11.67
C PRO A 468 -16.62 -26.19 12.98
N GLU A 469 -16.49 -27.51 13.10
CA GLU A 469 -15.87 -28.18 14.24
C GLU A 469 -14.52 -28.83 13.85
N ASP A 470 -14.05 -28.65 12.60
CA ASP A 470 -12.82 -29.25 12.08
C ASP A 470 -11.81 -28.21 11.59
N ALA A 471 -11.03 -27.63 12.50
CA ALA A 471 -10.00 -26.63 12.18
C ALA A 471 -8.97 -27.07 11.13
N SER A 472 -8.92 -28.35 10.75
CA SER A 472 -7.96 -28.84 9.76
C SER A 472 -8.39 -28.53 8.33
N ASP A 473 -9.66 -28.28 8.09
CA ASP A 473 -10.18 -28.03 6.76
C ASP A 473 -9.80 -26.65 6.21
N SER A 474 -9.44 -25.69 7.07
CA SER A 474 -8.88 -24.38 6.66
C SER A 474 -7.66 -24.49 5.76
N ALA A 475 -6.84 -25.50 5.97
CA ALA A 475 -5.68 -25.82 5.14
C ALA A 475 -6.02 -26.67 3.90
N GLY A 476 -7.27 -27.15 3.79
CA GLY A 476 -7.75 -27.96 2.69
C GLY A 476 -7.89 -27.18 1.39
N TYR A 477 -7.97 -27.90 0.28
CA TYR A 477 -8.18 -27.37 -1.08
C TYR A 477 -9.51 -27.90 -1.64
N ASN A 478 -10.60 -27.64 -0.92
CA ASN A 478 -11.95 -28.13 -1.32
C ASN A 478 -12.67 -27.12 -2.22
N LEU A 479 -12.42 -25.82 -2.00
CA LEU A 479 -13.11 -24.73 -2.71
C LEU A 479 -12.30 -24.20 -3.90
N SER A 480 -11.00 -24.47 -3.94
CA SER A 480 -10.11 -24.01 -5.02
C SER A 480 -8.96 -25.00 -5.23
N ALA A 481 -8.52 -25.17 -6.48
CA ALA A 481 -7.31 -25.92 -6.80
C ALA A 481 -6.00 -25.14 -6.54
N GLU A 482 -6.10 -23.82 -6.30
CA GLU A 482 -4.95 -22.91 -6.16
C GLU A 482 -4.78 -22.38 -4.74
N TYR A 483 -5.89 -22.18 -4.02
CA TYR A 483 -5.93 -21.54 -2.71
C TYR A 483 -6.55 -22.44 -1.66
N THR A 484 -6.03 -22.40 -0.44
CA THR A 484 -6.64 -23.09 0.70
C THR A 484 -8.04 -22.53 0.98
N ASN A 485 -8.89 -23.27 1.70
CA ASN A 485 -10.23 -22.81 2.04
C ASN A 485 -10.19 -21.49 2.81
N LEU A 486 -9.26 -21.33 3.76
CA LEU A 486 -9.04 -20.06 4.47
C LEU A 486 -8.64 -18.92 3.50
N GLU A 487 -7.75 -19.17 2.53
CA GLU A 487 -7.39 -18.17 1.52
C GLU A 487 -8.59 -17.79 0.66
N VAL A 488 -9.44 -18.75 0.27
CA VAL A 488 -10.69 -18.48 -0.46
C VAL A 488 -11.60 -17.55 0.35
N TYR A 489 -11.79 -17.85 1.64
CA TYR A 489 -12.55 -16.97 2.55
C TYR A 489 -11.96 -15.56 2.61
N MET A 490 -10.68 -15.44 2.98
CA MET A 490 -10.01 -14.15 3.15
C MET A 490 -10.01 -13.30 1.87
N ASN A 491 -9.84 -13.93 0.71
CA ASN A 491 -9.86 -13.25 -0.58
C ASN A 491 -11.28 -12.84 -0.97
N GLY A 492 -12.29 -13.67 -0.68
CA GLY A 492 -13.70 -13.35 -0.90
C GLY A 492 -14.14 -12.05 -0.22
N LEU A 493 -13.61 -11.74 0.96
CA LEU A 493 -13.91 -10.49 1.66
C LEU A 493 -13.56 -9.23 0.85
N VAL A 494 -12.52 -9.30 0.02
CA VAL A 494 -11.87 -8.12 -0.59
C VAL A 494 -11.73 -8.16 -2.11
N ASN A 495 -12.19 -9.19 -2.80
CA ASN A 495 -12.07 -9.32 -4.27
C ASN A 495 -12.66 -8.11 -5.03
N HIS A 496 -13.68 -7.46 -4.48
CA HIS A 496 -14.31 -6.28 -5.08
C HIS A 496 -13.43 -5.02 -5.05
N LEU A 497 -12.33 -5.03 -4.31
CA LEU A 497 -11.38 -3.91 -4.19
C LEU A 497 -10.27 -3.93 -5.25
N TYR A 498 -10.26 -4.94 -6.11
CA TYR A 498 -9.36 -4.95 -7.26
C TYR A 498 -10.13 -4.62 -8.53
N PRO A 499 -9.53 -3.84 -9.45
CA PRO A 499 -10.17 -3.57 -10.74
C PRO A 499 -10.52 -4.89 -11.43
N GLN A 500 -11.77 -5.08 -11.74
CA GLN A 500 -12.22 -6.25 -12.52
C GLN A 500 -11.70 -6.08 -13.95
N LYS A 501 -11.11 -7.14 -14.52
CA LYS A 501 -10.59 -7.15 -15.91
C LYS A 501 -11.74 -7.21 -16.91
#